data_a0db4037aa953571a7808a217981352d
#
_entry.id   a0db4037aa953571a7808a217981352d
#
_cell.length_a   1.000
_cell.length_b   1.000
_cell.length_c   1.000
_cell.angle_alpha   90.00
_cell.angle_beta   90.00
_cell.angle_gamma   90.00
#
_symmetry.space_group_name_H-M   'P 1'
#
loop_
_entity.id
_entity.type
_entity.pdbx_description
1 polymer ?
#
loop_
_entity_poly.entity_id
_entity_poly.type
_entity_poly.pdbx_seq_one_letter_code
_entity_poly.pdbx_strand_id
1 'polypeptide(L)'
;MIIWPRLLFGLSAARREIIYRLLKSPGGPLIVRSVRPANLGVGRAVDWLRRHFDRPMDIDALARASRMSVSALRHEFKATTALAPLQFQKHLRLQEARRLLLAGEVDAGTAAFRVGYESPSKFSREYRRLFGAPPIRDIQKLELVS
;
A
#
# COMPACT_ATOMS: atom_id res chain seq x y z
N MET A 1 7.53 7.07 2.68
CA MET A 1 8.55 6.39 3.48
C MET A 1 8.00 5.68 4.70
N ILE A 2 7.09 6.29 5.41
CA ILE A 2 6.46 5.72 6.62
C ILE A 2 5.31 4.77 6.27
N ILE A 3 5.04 4.58 5.00
CA ILE A 3 3.95 3.76 4.47
C ILE A 3 4.16 2.26 4.73
N TRP A 4 5.39 1.79 4.71
CA TRP A 4 5.71 0.37 4.82
C TRP A 4 5.15 -0.35 6.04
N PRO A 5 5.30 0.17 7.26
CA PRO A 5 4.73 -0.50 8.44
C PRO A 5 3.22 -0.59 8.38
N ARG A 6 2.58 0.39 7.73
CA ARG A 6 1.12 0.44 7.62
C ARG A 6 0.59 -0.44 6.49
N LEU A 7 1.35 -0.58 5.40
CA LEU A 7 0.99 -1.46 4.29
C LEU A 7 1.05 -2.93 4.66
N LEU A 8 1.84 -3.27 5.66
CA LEU A 8 1.99 -4.62 6.17
C LEU A 8 0.93 -4.98 7.21
N PHE A 9 -0.11 -4.17 7.35
CA PHE A 9 -1.13 -4.31 8.38
C PHE A 9 -1.88 -5.65 8.33
N GLY A 10 -2.02 -6.26 7.16
CA GLY A 10 -2.64 -7.58 7.01
C GLY A 10 -1.73 -8.76 7.37
N LEU A 11 -0.45 -8.52 7.66
CA LEU A 11 0.49 -9.56 8.02
C LEU A 11 0.50 -9.80 9.54
N SER A 12 0.98 -10.97 9.96
CA SER A 12 1.24 -11.21 11.38
C SER A 12 2.27 -10.20 11.90
N ALA A 13 2.18 -9.85 13.19
CA ALA A 13 3.09 -8.89 13.80
C ALA A 13 4.57 -9.25 13.60
N ALA A 14 4.90 -10.54 13.70
CA ALA A 14 6.26 -11.03 13.50
C ALA A 14 6.75 -10.80 12.06
N ARG A 15 5.92 -11.10 11.06
CA ARG A 15 6.26 -10.86 9.65
C ARG A 15 6.44 -9.38 9.33
N ARG A 16 5.54 -8.54 9.85
CA ARG A 16 5.63 -7.09 9.68
C ARG A 16 6.93 -6.55 10.25
N GLU A 17 7.29 -7.00 11.44
CA GLU A 17 8.50 -6.57 12.13
C GLU A 17 9.76 -6.97 11.36
N ILE A 18 9.82 -8.21 10.87
CA ILE A 18 10.97 -8.70 10.11
C ILE A 18 11.14 -7.91 8.81
N ILE A 19 10.08 -7.73 8.03
CA ILE A 19 10.13 -7.00 6.77
C ILE A 19 10.50 -5.53 7.03
N TYR A 20 9.91 -4.91 8.03
CA TYR A 20 10.21 -3.53 8.41
C TYR A 20 11.68 -3.35 8.79
N ARG A 21 12.22 -4.24 9.62
CA ARG A 21 13.63 -4.21 10.03
C ARG A 21 14.57 -4.41 8.83
N LEU A 22 14.26 -5.34 7.95
CA LEU A 22 15.05 -5.58 6.74
C LEU A 22 15.09 -4.35 5.83
N LEU A 23 13.96 -3.69 5.65
CA LEU A 23 13.85 -2.50 4.81
C LEU A 23 14.53 -1.28 5.44
N LYS A 24 14.56 -1.19 6.75
CA LYS A 24 15.14 -0.06 7.50
C LYS A 24 16.63 -0.26 7.85
N SER A 25 17.14 -1.48 7.78
CA SER A 25 18.54 -1.74 8.11
C SER A 25 19.48 -1.09 7.08
N PRO A 26 20.69 -0.65 7.50
CA PRO A 26 21.69 -0.12 6.57
C PRO A 26 22.06 -1.12 5.46
N GLY A 27 21.98 -2.42 5.73
CA GLY A 27 22.20 -3.49 4.77
C GLY A 27 20.98 -3.88 3.95
N GLY A 28 19.80 -3.26 4.20
CA GLY A 28 18.56 -3.60 3.52
C GLY A 28 18.64 -3.59 2.00
N PRO A 29 19.19 -2.54 1.36
CA PRO A 29 19.37 -2.51 -0.09
C PRO A 29 20.32 -3.60 -0.61
N LEU A 30 21.35 -3.95 0.16
CA LEU A 30 22.29 -5.02 -0.20
C LEU A 30 21.67 -6.40 -0.03
N ILE A 31 20.88 -6.60 1.00
CA ILE A 31 20.11 -7.83 1.22
C ILE A 31 19.13 -8.04 0.06
N VAL A 32 18.42 -7.00 -0.36
CA VAL A 32 17.52 -7.06 -1.51
C VAL A 32 18.27 -7.40 -2.79
N ARG A 33 19.51 -6.92 -2.96
CA ARG A 33 20.35 -7.25 -4.12
C ARG A 33 20.84 -8.70 -4.13
N SER A 34 21.07 -9.28 -2.97
CA SER A 34 21.49 -10.68 -2.84
C SER A 34 20.33 -11.67 -2.90
N VAL A 35 19.10 -11.20 -2.88
CA VAL A 35 17.90 -12.00 -2.95
C VAL A 35 17.46 -12.17 -4.42
N ARG A 36 16.69 -13.21 -4.71
CA ARG A 36 16.21 -13.59 -6.04
C ARG A 36 15.87 -12.42 -6.95
N PRO A 37 16.17 -12.47 -8.26
CA PRO A 37 15.75 -11.46 -9.23
C PRO A 37 14.25 -11.12 -9.18
N ALA A 38 13.40 -12.08 -8.83
CA ALA A 38 11.97 -11.88 -8.64
C ALA A 38 11.66 -10.86 -7.55
N ASN A 39 12.44 -10.80 -6.47
CA ASN A 39 12.24 -9.82 -5.39
C ASN A 39 12.63 -8.40 -5.83
N LEU A 40 13.59 -8.28 -6.74
CA LEU A 40 13.89 -6.98 -7.37
C LEU A 40 12.72 -6.51 -8.24
N GLY A 41 12.09 -7.41 -8.96
CA GLY A 41 10.90 -7.13 -9.74
C GLY A 41 9.74 -6.67 -8.85
N VAL A 42 9.52 -7.33 -7.72
CA VAL A 42 8.50 -6.92 -6.75
C VAL A 42 8.81 -5.52 -6.19
N GLY A 43 10.06 -5.22 -5.90
CA GLY A 43 10.49 -3.89 -5.47
C GLY A 43 10.15 -2.82 -6.50
N ARG A 44 10.40 -3.08 -7.80
CA ARG A 44 10.03 -2.18 -8.89
C ARG A 44 8.50 -2.01 -8.98
N ALA A 45 7.76 -3.10 -8.79
CA ALA A 45 6.30 -3.07 -8.80
C ALA A 45 5.76 -2.18 -7.68
N VAL A 46 6.28 -2.32 -6.49
CA VAL A 46 5.89 -1.49 -5.34
C VAL A 46 6.19 -0.01 -5.60
N ASP A 47 7.39 0.30 -6.11
CA ASP A 47 7.76 1.68 -6.43
C ASP A 47 6.86 2.28 -7.51
N TRP A 48 6.50 1.49 -8.52
CA TRP A 48 5.58 1.92 -9.56
C TRP A 48 4.18 2.19 -8.98
N LEU A 49 3.66 1.29 -8.15
CA LEU A 49 2.36 1.45 -7.49
C LEU A 49 2.32 2.69 -6.60
N ARG A 50 3.40 2.98 -5.87
CA ARG A 50 3.51 4.17 -5.03
C ARG A 50 3.40 5.47 -5.82
N ARG A 51 3.83 5.46 -7.07
CA ARG A 51 3.76 6.63 -7.96
C ARG A 51 2.45 6.72 -8.73
N HIS A 52 1.71 5.61 -8.88
CA HIS A 52 0.55 5.51 -9.75
C HIS A 52 -0.70 4.94 -9.07
N PHE A 53 -0.74 4.93 -7.74
CA PHE A 53 -1.86 4.32 -7.01
C PHE A 53 -3.21 5.02 -7.26
N ASP A 54 -3.20 6.30 -7.59
CA ASP A 54 -4.39 7.11 -7.86
C ASP A 54 -5.04 6.83 -9.22
N ARG A 55 -4.40 6.02 -10.05
CA ARG A 55 -4.90 5.64 -11.38
C ARG A 55 -5.49 4.23 -11.36
N PRO A 56 -6.38 3.91 -12.33
CA PRO A 56 -6.85 2.52 -12.47
C PRO A 56 -5.68 1.54 -12.61
N MET A 57 -5.86 0.34 -12.06
CA MET A 57 -4.84 -0.70 -12.15
C MET A 57 -4.61 -1.11 -13.61
N ASP A 58 -3.38 -1.01 -14.05
CA ASP A 58 -2.92 -1.55 -15.33
C ASP A 58 -1.85 -2.61 -15.02
N ILE A 59 -2.30 -3.88 -14.98
CA ILE A 59 -1.42 -5.00 -14.61
C ILE A 59 -0.31 -5.22 -15.65
N ASP A 60 -0.58 -4.93 -16.91
CA ASP A 60 0.40 -5.09 -17.98
C ASP A 60 1.50 -4.02 -17.86
N ALA A 61 1.12 -2.78 -17.60
CA ALA A 61 2.09 -1.72 -17.33
C ALA A 61 2.93 -2.02 -16.10
N LEU A 62 2.30 -2.53 -15.05
CA LEU A 62 3.00 -2.92 -13.82
C LEU A 62 4.00 -4.04 -14.08
N ALA A 63 3.60 -5.05 -14.85
CA ALA A 63 4.47 -6.17 -15.22
C ALA A 63 5.69 -5.68 -16.03
N ARG A 64 5.45 -4.80 -17.01
CA ARG A 64 6.54 -4.20 -17.81
C ARG A 64 7.51 -3.41 -16.92
N ALA A 65 6.99 -2.58 -16.03
CA ALA A 65 7.81 -1.81 -15.09
C ALA A 65 8.62 -2.70 -14.15
N SER A 66 8.08 -3.86 -13.82
CA SER A 66 8.72 -4.85 -12.95
C SER A 66 9.70 -5.77 -13.68
N ARG A 67 9.71 -5.72 -15.02
CA ARG A 67 10.46 -6.65 -15.88
C ARG A 67 10.10 -8.10 -15.62
N MET A 68 8.80 -8.35 -15.45
CA MET A 68 8.24 -9.67 -15.15
C MET A 68 7.05 -9.94 -16.07
N SER A 69 6.74 -11.22 -16.29
CA SER A 69 5.46 -11.59 -16.86
C SER A 69 4.34 -11.30 -15.85
N VAL A 70 3.11 -11.14 -16.33
CA VAL A 70 1.95 -10.91 -15.44
C VAL A 70 1.80 -12.07 -14.45
N SER A 71 1.98 -13.30 -14.92
CA SER A 71 1.87 -14.50 -14.08
C SER A 71 2.94 -14.51 -12.97
N ALA A 72 4.19 -14.27 -13.32
CA ALA A 72 5.30 -14.19 -12.36
C ALA A 72 5.09 -13.05 -11.36
N LEU A 73 4.66 -11.89 -11.86
CA LEU A 73 4.38 -10.74 -11.02
C LEU A 73 3.32 -11.07 -9.96
N ARG A 74 2.18 -11.63 -10.38
CA ARG A 74 1.10 -11.98 -9.43
C ARG A 74 1.57 -12.97 -8.37
N HIS A 75 2.29 -13.99 -8.78
CA HIS A 75 2.79 -15.01 -7.87
C HIS A 75 3.82 -14.44 -6.88
N GLU A 76 4.86 -13.81 -7.39
CA GLU A 76 5.96 -13.30 -6.57
C GLU A 76 5.54 -12.10 -5.70
N PHE A 77 4.67 -11.24 -6.23
CA PHE A 77 4.16 -10.09 -5.48
C PHE A 77 3.38 -10.56 -4.25
N LYS A 78 2.47 -11.52 -4.41
CA LYS A 78 1.70 -12.07 -3.30
C LYS A 78 2.58 -12.86 -2.33
N ALA A 79 3.55 -13.61 -2.82
CA ALA A 79 4.49 -14.34 -1.97
C ALA A 79 5.33 -13.39 -1.10
N THR A 80 5.71 -12.24 -1.64
CA THR A 80 6.56 -11.26 -0.95
C THR A 80 5.76 -10.33 -0.03
N THR A 81 4.61 -9.82 -0.48
CA THR A 81 3.83 -8.80 0.24
C THR A 81 2.62 -9.36 0.99
N ALA A 82 2.27 -10.61 0.76
CA ALA A 82 1.04 -11.27 1.20
C ALA A 82 -0.24 -10.69 0.56
N LEU A 83 -0.13 -9.72 -0.34
CA LEU A 83 -1.24 -9.08 -1.01
C LEU A 83 -1.09 -9.20 -2.53
N ALA A 84 -2.21 -9.38 -3.23
CA ALA A 84 -2.23 -9.21 -4.68
C ALA A 84 -1.96 -7.75 -5.04
N PRO A 85 -1.43 -7.44 -6.24
CA PRO A 85 -1.13 -6.06 -6.64
C PRO A 85 -2.30 -5.09 -6.48
N LEU A 86 -3.52 -5.50 -6.84
CA LEU A 86 -4.71 -4.67 -6.71
C LEU A 86 -5.03 -4.35 -5.24
N GLN A 87 -4.89 -5.32 -4.34
CA GLN A 87 -5.11 -5.11 -2.92
C GLN A 87 -4.05 -4.18 -2.33
N PHE A 88 -2.81 -4.32 -2.77
CA PHE A 88 -1.73 -3.43 -2.38
C PHE A 88 -2.01 -1.99 -2.81
N GLN A 89 -2.48 -1.78 -4.05
CA GLN A 89 -2.90 -0.46 -4.54
C GLN A 89 -3.99 0.15 -3.66
N LYS A 90 -5.00 -0.64 -3.29
CA LYS A 90 -6.08 -0.17 -2.41
C LYS A 90 -5.54 0.26 -1.05
N HIS A 91 -4.60 -0.47 -0.49
CA HIS A 91 -3.96 -0.09 0.77
C HIS A 91 -3.21 1.25 0.64
N LEU A 92 -2.49 1.46 -0.45
CA LEU A 92 -1.83 2.75 -0.73
C LEU A 92 -2.82 3.90 -0.78
N ARG A 93 -3.93 3.72 -1.50
CA ARG A 93 -4.99 4.72 -1.60
C ARG A 93 -5.57 5.08 -0.23
N LEU A 94 -5.90 4.06 0.56
CA LEU A 94 -6.52 4.25 1.87
C LEU A 94 -5.57 4.87 2.87
N GLN A 95 -4.30 4.51 2.85
CA GLN A 95 -3.27 5.12 3.69
C GLN A 95 -3.06 6.59 3.35
N GLU A 96 -2.99 6.94 2.08
CA GLU A 96 -2.85 8.34 1.65
C GLU A 96 -4.10 9.16 1.99
N ALA A 97 -5.30 8.60 1.80
CA ALA A 97 -6.53 9.26 2.21
C ALA A 97 -6.53 9.55 3.72
N ARG A 98 -6.11 8.59 4.52
CA ARG A 98 -5.99 8.76 5.98
C ARG A 98 -5.02 9.88 6.33
N ARG A 99 -3.89 9.94 5.65
CA ARG A 99 -2.92 11.02 5.83
C ARG A 99 -3.52 12.38 5.51
N LEU A 100 -4.22 12.51 4.40
CA LEU A 100 -4.89 13.76 3.98
C LEU A 100 -5.94 14.19 5.01
N LEU A 101 -6.72 13.25 5.51
CA LEU A 101 -7.76 13.53 6.51
C LEU A 101 -7.15 13.95 7.85
N LEU A 102 -6.08 13.28 8.30
CA LEU A 102 -5.37 13.65 9.53
C LEU A 102 -4.73 15.03 9.44
N ALA A 103 -4.26 15.42 8.26
CA ALA A 103 -3.71 16.75 8.04
C ALA A 103 -4.78 17.84 8.04
N GLY A 104 -6.07 17.46 7.98
CA GLY A 104 -7.17 18.42 7.93
C GLY A 104 -7.29 19.20 6.63
N GLU A 105 -6.61 18.74 5.58
CA GLU A 105 -6.55 19.43 4.30
C GLU A 105 -7.82 19.30 3.47
N VAL A 106 -8.55 18.20 3.64
CA VAL A 106 -9.70 17.86 2.80
C VAL A 106 -10.76 17.10 3.60
N ASP A 107 -11.99 17.09 3.09
CA ASP A 107 -13.05 16.23 3.60
C ASP A 107 -12.92 14.80 3.05
N ALA A 108 -13.75 13.89 3.56
CA ALA A 108 -13.71 12.47 3.18
C ALA A 108 -14.03 12.24 1.70
N GLY A 109 -14.97 12.98 1.14
CA GLY A 109 -15.32 12.87 -0.27
C GLY A 109 -14.17 13.31 -1.18
N THR A 110 -13.55 14.43 -0.86
CA THR A 110 -12.38 14.94 -1.60
C THR A 110 -11.19 14.00 -1.47
N ALA A 111 -10.93 13.48 -0.28
CA ALA A 111 -9.88 12.49 -0.07
C ALA A 111 -10.09 11.25 -0.94
N ALA A 112 -11.33 10.74 -0.99
CA ALA A 112 -11.68 9.60 -1.82
C ALA A 112 -11.32 9.83 -3.31
N PHE A 113 -11.72 10.96 -3.87
CA PHE A 113 -11.43 11.28 -5.27
C PHE A 113 -9.93 11.48 -5.51
N ARG A 114 -9.23 12.16 -4.63
CA ARG A 114 -7.78 12.40 -4.79
C ARG A 114 -6.97 11.11 -4.84
N VAL A 115 -7.39 10.09 -4.12
CA VAL A 115 -6.67 8.81 -4.12
C VAL A 115 -7.18 7.83 -5.17
N GLY A 116 -8.11 8.24 -6.02
CA GLY A 116 -8.55 7.48 -7.19
C GLY A 116 -9.84 6.69 -7.03
N TYR A 117 -10.62 6.91 -5.98
CA TYR A 117 -11.96 6.33 -5.86
C TYR A 117 -12.98 7.14 -6.66
N GLU A 118 -13.80 6.46 -7.43
CA GLU A 118 -14.90 7.07 -8.18
C GLU A 118 -16.17 7.24 -7.32
N SER A 119 -16.29 6.44 -6.26
CA SER A 119 -17.45 6.42 -5.39
C SER A 119 -17.06 6.61 -3.93
N PRO A 120 -17.55 7.67 -3.27
CA PRO A 120 -17.35 7.87 -1.83
C PRO A 120 -17.88 6.70 -0.98
N SER A 121 -18.96 6.08 -1.41
CA SER A 121 -19.54 4.92 -0.71
C SER A 121 -18.61 3.71 -0.74
N LYS A 122 -18.01 3.42 -1.89
CA LYS A 122 -17.04 2.35 -2.02
C LYS A 122 -15.80 2.65 -1.19
N PHE A 123 -15.32 3.88 -1.24
CA PHE A 123 -14.20 4.34 -0.41
C PHE A 123 -14.47 4.10 1.07
N SER A 124 -15.61 4.56 1.57
CA SER A 124 -15.99 4.42 2.99
C SER A 124 -16.03 2.96 3.43
N ARG A 125 -16.59 2.07 2.61
CA ARG A 125 -16.65 0.63 2.92
C ARG A 125 -15.28 0.00 2.98
N GLU A 126 -14.42 0.29 2.01
CA GLU A 126 -13.06 -0.25 1.97
C GLU A 126 -12.19 0.33 3.08
N TYR A 127 -12.36 1.62 3.37
CA TYR A 127 -11.70 2.28 4.48
C TYR A 127 -12.05 1.61 5.83
N ARG A 128 -13.34 1.43 6.09
CA ARG A 128 -13.79 0.76 7.31
C ARG A 128 -13.26 -0.66 7.42
N ARG A 129 -13.20 -1.38 6.31
CA ARG A 129 -12.66 -2.75 6.29
C ARG A 129 -11.19 -2.79 6.70
N LEU A 130 -10.42 -1.80 6.27
CA LEU A 130 -8.98 -1.75 6.58
C LEU A 130 -8.71 -1.19 7.99
N PHE A 131 -9.38 -0.13 8.38
CA PHE A 131 -9.09 0.61 9.62
C PHE A 131 -10.06 0.32 10.76
N GLY A 132 -11.14 -0.40 10.52
CA GLY A 132 -12.10 -0.79 11.54
C GLY A 132 -13.21 0.23 11.82
N ALA A 133 -13.12 1.43 11.27
CA ALA A 133 -14.11 2.50 11.43
C ALA A 133 -14.22 3.33 10.14
N PRO A 134 -15.36 3.98 9.90
CA PRO A 134 -15.49 4.92 8.79
C PRO A 134 -14.50 6.09 8.92
N PRO A 135 -14.16 6.76 7.81
CA PRO A 135 -13.10 7.78 7.80
C PRO A 135 -13.21 8.81 8.93
N ILE A 136 -14.35 9.44 9.08
CA ILE A 136 -14.52 10.51 10.07
C ILE A 136 -14.35 9.99 11.50
N ARG A 137 -14.93 8.84 11.81
CA ARG A 137 -14.79 8.24 13.15
C ARG A 137 -13.38 7.79 13.45
N ASP A 138 -12.69 7.26 12.47
CA ASP A 138 -11.28 6.86 12.60
C ASP A 138 -10.40 8.07 12.91
N ILE A 139 -10.57 9.17 12.18
CA ILE A 139 -9.81 10.39 12.40
C ILE A 139 -10.09 10.98 13.79
N GLN A 140 -11.36 11.04 14.21
CA GLN A 140 -11.72 11.50 15.55
C GLN A 140 -11.06 10.67 16.65
N LYS A 141 -11.02 9.35 16.51
CA LYS A 141 -10.34 8.47 17.46
C LYS A 141 -8.82 8.75 17.52
N LEU A 142 -8.20 8.99 16.38
CA LEU A 142 -6.77 9.26 16.30
C LEU A 142 -6.44 10.62 16.93
N GLU A 143 -7.28 11.62 16.73
CA GLU A 143 -7.12 12.95 17.33
C GLU A 143 -7.22 12.91 18.87
N LEU A 144 -8.08 12.02 19.40
CA LEU A 144 -8.23 11.86 20.85
C LEU A 144 -7.03 11.18 21.53
N VAL A 145 -6.23 10.44 20.78
CA VAL A 145 -5.08 9.69 21.29
C VAL A 145 -3.77 10.47 21.13
N SER A 146 -3.76 11.49 20.28
CA SER A 146 -2.62 12.39 20.09
C SER A 146 -2.74 13.62 21.00
#